data_c2c48203c19f7b9bd01c966e19af41f4
#
_entry.id   c2c48203c19f7b9bd01c966e19af41f4
#
_cell.length_a   1.000
_cell.length_b   1.000
_cell.length_c   1.000
_cell.angle_alpha   90.00
_cell.angle_beta   90.00
_cell.angle_gamma   90.00
#
_symmetry.space_group_name_H-M   'P 1'
#
loop_
_entity.id
_entity.type
_entity.pdbx_description
1 polymer ?
#
loop_
_entity_poly.entity_id
_entity_poly.type
_entity_poly.pdbx_seq_one_letter_code
_entity_poly.pdbx_strand_id
1 'polypeptide(L)'
;MPQKGKGILILGLCVLSLLVETDSAQGRFLNPRQAQSAPRGRIACLPSSTMVVRYPDSFALGNHSYGFSISERNGIVYTCRGGHIDITHLRKLADWTAYLTSRLHEALLLDHQEFSFRMREASLYHAHIEYPTSWRDLPSEDRDALAREVAIDLAQYLAYTGSTWHEILTWFGYKGAGIWPEYQSAFSWEDNYSNLLGCRIGAAALRDPDRDFEKAVTGLLDAELRALGVQPKRTARQAAESVRNWWFTGWLWSCRIVRRHLDIGLDDGIVTPCLIPDLADCDGAIPQEYPAPTLSGVEQRGFSICFEIEPKEWERKKILRIVRGDNERTERIEPARHFGAIIECIRGQAVARYGPFVDDCCAKPATDPRSDRSRSVNFEDIATLAAQWLMEDSS
;
A
#
# COMPACT_ATOMS: atom_id res chain seq x y z
N MET A 1 -20.68 -74.85 -42.29
CA MET A 1 -19.35 -74.35 -42.63
C MET A 1 -19.32 -72.87 -42.39
N PRO A 2 -18.61 -72.33 -41.36
CA PRO A 2 -18.50 -70.91 -41.15
C PRO A 2 -17.17 -70.37 -41.64
N GLN A 3 -17.24 -69.22 -42.27
CA GLN A 3 -16.07 -68.43 -42.71
C GLN A 3 -15.43 -67.69 -41.55
N LYS A 4 -14.12 -67.76 -41.49
CA LYS A 4 -13.26 -67.01 -40.56
C LYS A 4 -13.04 -65.60 -41.05
N GLY A 5 -13.52 -64.60 -40.30
CA GLY A 5 -13.14 -63.19 -40.45
C GLY A 5 -11.79 -62.90 -39.75
N LYS A 6 -10.84 -62.33 -40.50
CA LYS A 6 -9.54 -61.88 -39.98
C LYS A 6 -9.72 -60.47 -39.39
N GLY A 7 -9.55 -60.36 -38.08
CA GLY A 7 -9.45 -59.08 -37.42
C GLY A 7 -8.07 -58.45 -37.61
N ILE A 8 -8.03 -57.20 -38.09
CA ILE A 8 -6.83 -56.39 -38.18
C ILE A 8 -6.68 -55.62 -36.88
N LEU A 9 -5.59 -55.93 -36.17
CA LEU A 9 -5.20 -55.23 -34.96
C LEU A 9 -4.44 -53.95 -35.36
N ILE A 10 -5.07 -52.79 -35.18
CA ILE A 10 -4.40 -51.51 -35.34
C ILE A 10 -3.76 -51.17 -34.00
N LEU A 11 -2.43 -51.29 -33.93
CA LEU A 11 -1.63 -50.77 -32.82
C LEU A 11 -1.55 -49.24 -32.95
N GLY A 12 -2.29 -48.52 -32.12
CA GLY A 12 -2.16 -47.08 -31.94
C GLY A 12 -0.90 -46.76 -31.13
N LEU A 13 0.10 -46.20 -31.76
CA LEU A 13 1.27 -45.62 -31.12
C LEU A 13 0.84 -44.30 -30.46
N CYS A 14 0.61 -44.30 -29.13
CA CYS A 14 0.55 -43.09 -28.35
C CYS A 14 1.97 -42.54 -28.21
N VAL A 15 2.29 -41.51 -28.99
CA VAL A 15 3.48 -40.67 -28.77
C VAL A 15 3.16 -39.80 -27.55
N LEU A 16 3.66 -40.20 -26.40
CA LEU A 16 3.67 -39.38 -25.19
C LEU A 16 4.73 -38.29 -25.37
N SER A 17 4.32 -37.11 -25.79
CA SER A 17 5.16 -35.91 -25.80
C SER A 17 5.45 -35.53 -24.35
N LEU A 18 6.58 -35.99 -23.81
CA LEU A 18 7.18 -35.44 -22.61
C LEU A 18 7.61 -34.02 -22.94
N LEU A 19 6.77 -33.03 -22.60
CA LEU A 19 7.20 -31.68 -22.43
C LEU A 19 8.13 -31.67 -21.21
N VAL A 20 9.44 -31.72 -21.49
CA VAL A 20 10.45 -31.34 -20.50
C VAL A 20 10.28 -29.86 -20.30
N GLU A 21 9.54 -29.46 -19.25
CA GLU A 21 9.62 -28.11 -18.73
C GLU A 21 11.08 -27.92 -18.28
N THR A 22 11.85 -27.20 -19.09
CA THR A 22 13.12 -26.64 -18.63
C THR A 22 12.80 -25.62 -17.57
N ASP A 23 12.87 -26.06 -16.33
CA ASP A 23 12.75 -25.22 -15.13
C ASP A 23 13.98 -24.29 -15.11
N SER A 24 13.94 -23.22 -15.90
CA SER A 24 14.95 -22.17 -15.79
C SER A 24 14.80 -21.55 -14.40
N ALA A 25 15.89 -21.52 -13.65
CA ALA A 25 15.99 -20.94 -12.30
C ALA A 25 15.89 -19.40 -12.34
N GLN A 26 14.90 -18.86 -13.03
CA GLN A 26 14.52 -17.45 -12.96
C GLN A 26 13.54 -17.27 -11.82
N GLY A 27 13.85 -16.38 -10.90
CA GLY A 27 13.06 -16.07 -9.72
C GLY A 27 11.57 -15.96 -10.07
N ARG A 28 10.75 -16.70 -9.38
CA ARG A 28 9.37 -16.98 -9.81
C ARG A 28 8.46 -15.79 -9.46
N PHE A 29 7.91 -15.14 -10.46
CA PHE A 29 6.71 -14.32 -10.32
C PHE A 29 5.56 -15.14 -9.74
N LEU A 30 4.43 -14.49 -9.50
CA LEU A 30 3.20 -15.20 -9.20
C LEU A 30 2.96 -16.32 -10.22
N ASN A 31 2.44 -17.45 -9.76
CA ASN A 31 2.04 -18.49 -10.70
C ASN A 31 0.93 -17.95 -11.65
N PRO A 32 0.72 -18.54 -12.85
CA PRO A 32 -0.20 -18.01 -13.85
C PRO A 32 -1.63 -17.75 -13.35
N ARG A 33 -2.13 -18.56 -12.40
CA ARG A 33 -3.47 -18.34 -11.82
C ARG A 33 -3.49 -17.14 -10.88
N GLN A 34 -2.46 -16.97 -10.07
CA GLN A 34 -2.33 -15.80 -9.19
C GLN A 34 -2.15 -14.51 -9.99
N ALA A 35 -1.33 -14.53 -11.04
CA ALA A 35 -1.10 -13.38 -11.91
C ALA A 35 -2.37 -12.90 -12.65
N GLN A 36 -3.36 -13.76 -12.85
CA GLN A 36 -4.65 -13.40 -13.47
C GLN A 36 -5.67 -12.85 -12.49
N SER A 37 -5.45 -12.97 -11.19
CA SER A 37 -6.40 -12.58 -10.15
C SER A 37 -5.86 -11.42 -9.33
N ALA A 38 -6.61 -10.32 -9.26
CA ALA A 38 -6.26 -9.21 -8.38
C ALA A 38 -6.12 -9.68 -6.92
N PRO A 39 -5.24 -9.05 -6.13
CA PRO A 39 -5.03 -9.43 -4.74
C PRO A 39 -6.31 -9.47 -3.91
N ARG A 40 -6.42 -10.46 -3.06
CA ARG A 40 -7.58 -10.61 -2.19
C ARG A 40 -7.71 -9.47 -1.20
N GLY A 41 -8.93 -9.23 -0.76
CA GLY A 41 -9.20 -8.37 0.36
C GLY A 41 -8.69 -8.93 1.68
N ARG A 42 -8.10 -8.06 2.50
CA ARG A 42 -7.81 -8.31 3.91
C ARG A 42 -8.51 -7.25 4.76
N ILE A 43 -8.98 -7.63 5.93
CA ILE A 43 -9.57 -6.67 6.87
C ILE A 43 -8.42 -5.95 7.57
N ALA A 44 -8.34 -4.64 7.38
CA ALA A 44 -7.37 -3.78 8.04
C ALA A 44 -7.60 -3.73 9.56
N CYS A 45 -6.55 -3.44 10.29
CA CYS A 45 -6.59 -3.17 11.72
C CYS A 45 -6.29 -1.70 11.96
N LEU A 46 -6.82 -1.14 13.05
CA LEU A 46 -6.44 0.19 13.52
C LEU A 46 -5.64 0.04 14.82
N PRO A 47 -4.57 0.79 15.03
CA PRO A 47 -3.75 0.68 16.23
C PRO A 47 -4.45 1.22 17.48
N SER A 48 -5.60 1.88 17.33
CA SER A 48 -6.45 2.22 18.46
C SER A 48 -7.07 0.95 19.05
N SER A 49 -6.92 0.71 20.34
CA SER A 49 -7.43 -0.46 21.07
C SER A 49 -8.95 -0.64 21.06
N THR A 50 -9.65 0.12 20.26
CA THR A 50 -11.10 0.32 20.37
C THR A 50 -11.92 -0.44 19.33
N MET A 51 -11.30 -0.87 18.24
CA MET A 51 -11.95 -1.73 17.26
C MET A 51 -11.15 -3.03 17.15
N VAL A 52 -11.76 -4.14 16.87
CA VAL A 52 -11.20 -5.50 16.67
C VAL A 52 -9.69 -5.53 16.36
N VAL A 53 -8.90 -4.81 17.14
CA VAL A 53 -7.45 -4.73 16.97
C VAL A 53 -6.85 -5.99 17.56
N ARG A 54 -6.24 -6.75 16.68
CA ARG A 54 -5.41 -7.87 17.12
C ARG A 54 -3.98 -7.37 17.22
N TYR A 55 -3.40 -7.55 18.40
CA TYR A 55 -1.96 -7.42 18.58
C TYR A 55 -1.37 -8.83 18.63
N PRO A 56 -0.92 -9.40 17.51
CA PRO A 56 -0.24 -10.68 17.52
C PRO A 56 1.20 -10.52 18.01
N ASP A 57 1.76 -11.59 18.56
CA ASP A 57 3.21 -11.72 18.61
C ASP A 57 3.72 -12.04 17.19
N SER A 58 4.94 -11.58 16.84
CA SER A 58 5.46 -11.74 15.48
C SER A 58 5.51 -13.20 15.02
N PHE A 59 5.86 -14.13 15.90
CA PHE A 59 5.88 -15.57 15.60
C PHE A 59 4.48 -16.17 15.34
N ALA A 60 3.41 -15.46 15.69
CA ALA A 60 2.03 -15.90 15.51
C ALA A 60 1.40 -15.39 14.19
N LEU A 61 2.14 -14.62 13.37
CA LEU A 61 1.63 -14.05 12.13
C LEU A 61 1.33 -15.10 11.06
N GLY A 62 1.96 -16.29 11.15
CA GLY A 62 1.81 -17.34 10.17
C GLY A 62 2.40 -16.97 8.80
N ASN A 63 2.36 -17.92 7.90
CA ASN A 63 2.90 -17.75 6.56
C ASN A 63 2.04 -16.79 5.74
N HIS A 64 2.70 -15.99 4.91
CA HIS A 64 2.03 -15.19 3.91
C HIS A 64 1.37 -16.08 2.85
N SER A 65 0.20 -15.68 2.38
CA SER A 65 -0.46 -16.33 1.26
C SER A 65 -1.15 -15.30 0.36
N TYR A 66 -0.86 -15.34 -0.93
CA TYR A 66 -1.55 -14.53 -1.93
C TYR A 66 -3.03 -14.88 -2.01
N GLY A 67 -3.34 -16.18 -1.97
CA GLY A 67 -4.70 -16.70 -1.93
C GLY A 67 -5.30 -16.73 -0.50
N PHE A 68 -6.47 -17.34 -0.38
CA PHE A 68 -7.10 -17.54 0.92
C PHE A 68 -6.29 -18.54 1.76
N SER A 69 -6.00 -18.17 3.01
CA SER A 69 -5.33 -19.05 3.98
C SER A 69 -5.87 -18.82 5.38
N ILE A 70 -6.14 -19.91 6.08
CA ILE A 70 -6.56 -19.89 7.49
C ILE A 70 -5.38 -19.76 8.45
N SER A 71 -4.16 -20.01 7.98
CA SER A 71 -2.92 -19.91 8.78
C SER A 71 -2.37 -18.49 8.83
N GLU A 72 -2.72 -17.63 7.85
CA GLU A 72 -2.31 -16.23 7.83
C GLU A 72 -3.06 -15.44 8.90
N ARG A 73 -2.32 -14.79 9.77
CA ARG A 73 -2.87 -13.90 10.81
C ARG A 73 -2.37 -12.50 10.60
N ASN A 74 -3.30 -11.56 10.65
CA ASN A 74 -3.04 -10.13 10.52
C ASN A 74 -3.28 -9.43 11.86
N GLY A 75 -2.77 -8.22 11.98
CA GLY A 75 -2.90 -7.38 13.17
C GLY A 75 -1.83 -6.30 13.18
N ILE A 76 -1.78 -5.57 14.28
CA ILE A 76 -0.78 -4.54 14.52
C ILE A 76 0.34 -5.11 15.39
N VAL A 77 1.58 -5.01 14.95
CA VAL A 77 2.78 -5.23 15.77
C VAL A 77 3.42 -3.88 16.09
N TYR A 78 4.24 -3.83 17.12
CA TYR A 78 5.05 -2.66 17.42
C TYR A 78 6.52 -3.00 17.28
N THR A 79 7.28 -2.08 16.70
CA THR A 79 8.73 -2.19 16.54
C THR A 79 9.39 -0.92 17.06
N CYS A 80 10.56 -1.05 17.69
CA CYS A 80 11.23 0.11 18.27
C CYS A 80 11.65 1.15 17.23
N ARG A 81 11.97 0.72 16.00
CA ARG A 81 12.49 1.60 14.95
C ARG A 81 11.48 1.91 13.85
N GLY A 82 10.39 1.17 13.75
CA GLY A 82 9.34 1.36 12.73
C GLY A 82 7.98 1.75 13.32
N GLY A 83 7.87 1.88 14.66
CA GLY A 83 6.60 2.16 15.31
C GLY A 83 5.60 1.01 15.16
N HIS A 84 4.32 1.34 15.09
CA HIS A 84 3.27 0.38 14.79
C HIS A 84 3.30 0.02 13.30
N ILE A 85 3.18 -1.28 13.01
CA ILE A 85 3.11 -1.81 11.65
C ILE A 85 1.79 -2.58 11.50
N ASP A 86 0.95 -2.17 10.54
CA ASP A 86 -0.21 -2.97 10.13
C ASP A 86 0.22 -4.04 9.14
N ILE A 87 0.24 -5.28 9.62
CA ILE A 87 0.58 -6.47 8.82
C ILE A 87 -0.41 -6.67 7.66
N THR A 88 -1.65 -6.18 7.81
CA THR A 88 -2.65 -6.23 6.72
C THR A 88 -2.24 -5.36 5.55
N HIS A 89 -1.90 -4.09 5.81
CA HIS A 89 -1.45 -3.14 4.81
C HIS A 89 -0.16 -3.61 4.15
N LEU A 90 0.81 -4.05 4.95
CA LEU A 90 2.07 -4.58 4.44
C LEU A 90 1.85 -5.75 3.48
N ARG A 91 1.09 -6.78 3.88
CA ARG A 91 0.83 -7.94 3.02
C ARG A 91 0.01 -7.60 1.78
N LYS A 92 -0.96 -6.69 1.92
CA LYS A 92 -1.77 -6.19 0.81
C LYS A 92 -0.90 -5.53 -0.26
N LEU A 93 0.04 -4.68 0.17
CA LEU A 93 0.91 -3.96 -0.77
C LEU A 93 2.00 -4.85 -1.37
N ALA A 94 2.49 -5.86 -0.64
CA ALA A 94 3.35 -6.89 -1.22
C ALA A 94 2.64 -7.63 -2.36
N ASP A 95 1.38 -8.04 -2.16
CA ASP A 95 0.57 -8.70 -3.19
C ASP A 95 0.28 -7.79 -4.39
N TRP A 96 -0.07 -6.52 -4.15
CA TRP A 96 -0.29 -5.57 -5.24
C TRP A 96 0.97 -5.33 -6.06
N THR A 97 2.12 -5.23 -5.42
CA THR A 97 3.42 -5.13 -6.11
C THR A 97 3.65 -6.35 -7.00
N ALA A 98 3.41 -7.56 -6.49
CA ALA A 98 3.61 -8.78 -7.26
C ALA A 98 2.61 -8.92 -8.43
N TYR A 99 1.35 -8.60 -8.20
CA TYR A 99 0.32 -8.62 -9.23
C TYR A 99 0.64 -7.64 -10.37
N LEU A 100 0.93 -6.39 -10.02
CA LEU A 100 1.28 -5.38 -11.01
C LEU A 100 2.56 -5.73 -11.76
N THR A 101 3.57 -6.27 -11.07
CA THR A 101 4.80 -6.77 -11.72
C THR A 101 4.49 -7.80 -12.79
N SER A 102 3.68 -8.81 -12.47
CA SER A 102 3.34 -9.86 -13.42
C SER A 102 2.61 -9.31 -14.66
N ARG A 103 1.71 -8.35 -14.45
CA ARG A 103 0.94 -7.71 -15.53
C ARG A 103 1.81 -6.77 -16.39
N LEU A 104 2.69 -6.00 -15.73
CA LEU A 104 3.60 -5.09 -16.42
C LEU A 104 4.66 -5.85 -17.21
N HIS A 105 5.22 -6.91 -16.65
CA HIS A 105 6.18 -7.76 -17.38
C HIS A 105 5.60 -8.30 -18.68
N GLU A 106 4.37 -8.84 -18.64
CA GLU A 106 3.66 -9.27 -19.83
C GLU A 106 3.46 -8.11 -20.84
N ALA A 107 3.02 -6.95 -20.36
CA ALA A 107 2.80 -5.77 -21.21
C ALA A 107 4.09 -5.26 -21.85
N LEU A 108 5.21 -5.24 -21.10
CA LEU A 108 6.52 -4.82 -21.60
C LEU A 108 7.04 -5.77 -22.69
N LEU A 109 6.89 -7.08 -22.51
CA LEU A 109 7.31 -8.07 -23.53
C LEU A 109 6.48 -8.01 -24.81
N LEU A 110 5.23 -7.51 -24.71
CA LEU A 110 4.34 -7.29 -25.86
C LEU A 110 4.46 -5.88 -26.47
N ASP A 111 5.45 -5.10 -26.06
CA ASP A 111 5.69 -3.70 -26.48
C ASP A 111 4.47 -2.78 -26.29
N HIS A 112 3.65 -3.01 -25.26
CA HIS A 112 2.50 -2.17 -24.98
C HIS A 112 2.96 -0.79 -24.49
N GLN A 113 2.51 0.28 -25.13
CA GLN A 113 2.78 1.66 -24.70
C GLN A 113 1.80 2.15 -23.63
N GLU A 114 0.64 1.49 -23.51
CA GLU A 114 -0.38 1.82 -22.55
C GLU A 114 -0.59 0.65 -21.59
N PHE A 115 -0.55 0.94 -20.30
CA PHE A 115 -0.89 0.00 -19.25
C PHE A 115 -1.92 0.62 -18.34
N SER A 116 -3.11 0.02 -18.21
CA SER A 116 -4.17 0.52 -17.34
C SER A 116 -4.62 -0.57 -16.39
N PHE A 117 -4.89 -0.16 -15.14
CA PHE A 117 -5.35 -1.07 -14.11
C PHE A 117 -6.34 -0.40 -13.15
N ARG A 118 -6.94 -1.18 -12.29
CA ARG A 118 -7.74 -0.73 -11.13
C ARG A 118 -7.24 -1.43 -9.90
N MET A 119 -7.26 -0.72 -8.79
CA MET A 119 -7.14 -1.33 -7.47
C MET A 119 -8.53 -1.65 -6.93
N ARG A 120 -8.84 -1.28 -5.71
CA ARG A 120 -10.16 -1.53 -5.10
C ARG A 120 -11.16 -0.41 -5.35
N GLU A 121 -10.64 0.77 -5.53
CA GLU A 121 -11.39 1.98 -5.81
C GLU A 121 -11.91 1.96 -7.25
N ALA A 122 -12.87 2.85 -7.53
CA ALA A 122 -13.42 3.01 -8.88
C ALA A 122 -12.44 3.68 -9.85
N SER A 123 -11.43 4.37 -9.33
CA SER A 123 -10.39 5.06 -10.10
C SER A 123 -9.71 4.16 -11.11
N LEU A 124 -9.40 4.71 -12.28
CA LEU A 124 -8.56 4.09 -13.29
C LEU A 124 -7.14 4.67 -13.21
N TYR A 125 -6.17 3.79 -13.28
CA TYR A 125 -4.75 4.14 -13.27
C TYR A 125 -4.20 3.89 -14.67
N HIS A 126 -3.48 4.86 -15.22
CA HIS A 126 -2.92 4.82 -16.57
C HIS A 126 -1.42 5.10 -16.51
N ALA A 127 -0.63 4.19 -17.05
CA ALA A 127 0.79 4.40 -17.27
C ALA A 127 1.06 4.37 -18.78
N HIS A 128 1.55 5.47 -19.31
CA HIS A 128 2.08 5.53 -20.67
C HIS A 128 3.58 5.22 -20.59
N ILE A 129 4.04 4.28 -21.41
CA ILE A 129 5.38 3.72 -21.38
C ILE A 129 6.09 4.02 -22.71
N GLU A 130 7.17 4.79 -22.64
CA GLU A 130 8.09 4.99 -23.74
C GLU A 130 9.32 4.10 -23.53
N TYR A 131 9.67 3.36 -24.57
CA TYR A 131 10.76 2.38 -24.55
C TYR A 131 12.08 3.01 -25.02
N PRO A 132 13.24 2.57 -24.49
CA PRO A 132 14.52 2.97 -25.04
C PRO A 132 14.65 2.54 -26.51
N THR A 133 15.36 3.33 -27.31
CA THR A 133 15.52 3.04 -28.75
C THR A 133 16.16 1.69 -29.02
N SER A 134 17.03 1.22 -28.12
CA SER A 134 17.69 -0.09 -28.20
C SER A 134 16.81 -1.27 -27.78
N TRP A 135 15.59 -1.03 -27.28
CA TRP A 135 14.73 -2.07 -26.71
C TRP A 135 14.49 -3.26 -27.64
N ARG A 136 14.20 -2.99 -28.91
CA ARG A 136 13.88 -4.02 -29.90
C ARG A 136 15.10 -4.74 -30.45
N ASP A 137 16.28 -4.15 -30.26
CA ASP A 137 17.54 -4.72 -30.70
C ASP A 137 18.17 -5.65 -29.66
N LEU A 138 17.61 -5.68 -28.44
CA LEU A 138 18.07 -6.57 -27.37
C LEU A 138 17.78 -8.05 -27.71
N PRO A 139 18.71 -8.95 -27.41
CA PRO A 139 18.44 -10.39 -27.39
C PRO A 139 17.22 -10.70 -26.50
N SER A 140 16.46 -11.73 -26.85
CA SER A 140 15.23 -12.08 -26.12
C SER A 140 15.43 -12.29 -24.62
N GLU A 141 16.54 -12.92 -24.23
CA GLU A 141 16.88 -13.17 -22.81
C GLU A 141 17.19 -11.88 -22.06
N ASP A 142 18.00 -10.99 -22.67
CA ASP A 142 18.35 -9.68 -22.08
C ASP A 142 17.11 -8.79 -21.97
N ARG A 143 16.24 -8.84 -22.96
CA ARG A 143 14.97 -8.09 -22.96
C ARG A 143 14.03 -8.60 -21.88
N ASP A 144 13.92 -9.92 -21.67
CA ASP A 144 13.14 -10.51 -20.58
C ASP A 144 13.68 -10.10 -19.21
N ALA A 145 14.99 -10.20 -19.01
CA ALA A 145 15.64 -9.79 -17.77
C ALA A 145 15.44 -8.29 -17.48
N LEU A 146 15.60 -7.44 -18.50
CA LEU A 146 15.38 -6.00 -18.35
C LEU A 146 13.89 -5.69 -18.09
N ALA A 147 12.96 -6.32 -18.82
CA ALA A 147 11.52 -6.18 -18.59
C ALA A 147 11.13 -6.56 -17.16
N ARG A 148 11.74 -7.63 -16.63
CA ARG A 148 11.52 -8.09 -15.28
C ARG A 148 11.88 -7.01 -14.24
N GLU A 149 13.08 -6.46 -14.31
CA GLU A 149 13.53 -5.44 -13.36
C GLU A 149 12.72 -4.14 -13.47
N VAL A 150 12.42 -3.70 -14.70
CA VAL A 150 11.57 -2.53 -14.95
C VAL A 150 10.17 -2.76 -14.40
N ALA A 151 9.59 -3.94 -14.61
CA ALA A 151 8.26 -4.26 -14.10
C ALA A 151 8.21 -4.26 -12.57
N ILE A 152 9.25 -4.74 -11.87
CA ILE A 152 9.32 -4.74 -10.40
C ILE A 152 9.39 -3.30 -9.88
N ASP A 153 10.30 -2.47 -10.42
CA ASP A 153 10.47 -1.09 -9.96
C ASP A 153 9.23 -0.25 -10.25
N LEU A 154 8.65 -0.38 -11.45
CA LEU A 154 7.43 0.33 -11.82
C LEU A 154 6.24 -0.13 -10.96
N ALA A 155 6.07 -1.43 -10.74
CA ALA A 155 4.99 -1.95 -9.91
C ALA A 155 5.09 -1.48 -8.45
N GLN A 156 6.29 -1.38 -7.91
CA GLN A 156 6.53 -0.84 -6.57
C GLN A 156 6.05 0.62 -6.47
N TYR A 157 6.42 1.45 -7.45
CA TYR A 157 5.96 2.83 -7.54
C TYR A 157 4.43 2.93 -7.69
N LEU A 158 3.83 2.17 -8.60
CA LEU A 158 2.40 2.20 -8.86
C LEU A 158 1.58 1.73 -7.64
N ALA A 159 2.03 0.67 -6.97
CA ALA A 159 1.36 0.13 -5.78
C ALA A 159 1.40 1.14 -4.62
N TYR A 160 2.55 1.77 -4.36
CA TYR A 160 2.71 2.77 -3.31
C TYR A 160 1.87 4.02 -3.61
N THR A 161 1.96 4.54 -4.83
CA THR A 161 1.18 5.71 -5.27
C THR A 161 -0.32 5.42 -5.23
N GLY A 162 -0.74 4.21 -5.62
CA GLY A 162 -2.14 3.80 -5.53
C GLY A 162 -2.63 3.69 -4.09
N SER A 163 -1.79 3.23 -3.15
CA SER A 163 -2.16 3.23 -1.72
C SER A 163 -2.25 4.65 -1.15
N THR A 164 -1.37 5.54 -1.55
CA THR A 164 -1.44 6.97 -1.18
C THR A 164 -2.72 7.62 -1.71
N TRP A 165 -3.11 7.28 -2.96
CA TRP A 165 -4.38 7.74 -3.53
C TRP A 165 -5.59 7.23 -2.74
N HIS A 166 -5.56 6.01 -2.26
CA HIS A 166 -6.59 5.47 -1.37
C HIS A 166 -6.75 6.31 -0.09
N GLU A 167 -5.63 6.68 0.56
CA GLU A 167 -5.65 7.53 1.74
C GLU A 167 -6.22 8.94 1.44
N ILE A 168 -5.85 9.51 0.29
CA ILE A 168 -6.42 10.78 -0.20
C ILE A 168 -7.94 10.66 -0.36
N LEU A 169 -8.43 9.66 -1.08
CA LEU A 169 -9.86 9.43 -1.28
C LEU A 169 -10.59 9.27 0.06
N THR A 170 -10.01 8.51 0.96
CA THR A 170 -10.54 8.25 2.30
C THR A 170 -10.65 9.54 3.11
N TRP A 171 -9.64 10.42 3.03
CA TRP A 171 -9.71 11.74 3.66
C TRP A 171 -10.87 12.58 3.14
N PHE A 172 -11.14 12.58 1.86
CA PHE A 172 -12.22 13.36 1.25
C PHE A 172 -13.60 12.72 1.37
N GLY A 173 -13.73 11.58 2.04
CA GLY A 173 -15.00 10.97 2.41
C GLY A 173 -15.36 9.69 1.67
N TYR A 174 -14.40 9.06 0.98
CA TYR A 174 -14.60 7.75 0.38
C TYR A 174 -15.11 6.73 1.41
N LYS A 175 -16.07 5.93 0.98
CA LYS A 175 -16.70 4.92 1.83
C LYS A 175 -16.42 3.54 1.24
N GLY A 176 -15.59 2.78 1.92
CA GLY A 176 -15.38 1.37 1.58
C GLY A 176 -16.70 0.61 1.65
N ALA A 177 -16.97 -0.22 0.64
CA ALA A 177 -18.24 -0.94 0.47
C ALA A 177 -19.51 -0.05 0.52
N GLY A 178 -19.36 1.28 0.35
CA GLY A 178 -20.48 2.23 0.26
C GLY A 178 -21.21 2.55 1.58
N ILE A 179 -20.79 1.99 2.71
CA ILE A 179 -21.58 2.07 3.97
C ILE A 179 -20.81 2.72 5.12
N TRP A 180 -19.49 2.45 5.24
CA TRP A 180 -18.70 2.93 6.37
C TRP A 180 -17.83 4.11 5.99
N PRO A 181 -17.96 5.27 6.67
CA PRO A 181 -17.02 6.38 6.47
C PRO A 181 -15.66 5.99 7.02
N GLU A 182 -14.69 5.77 6.11
CA GLU A 182 -13.30 5.42 6.46
C GLU A 182 -12.46 6.65 6.83
N TYR A 183 -13.03 7.87 6.74
CA TYR A 183 -12.36 9.13 7.06
C TYR A 183 -11.58 9.10 8.39
N GLN A 184 -12.07 8.35 9.38
CA GLN A 184 -11.42 8.25 10.68
C GLN A 184 -10.05 7.56 10.61
N SER A 185 -9.80 6.69 9.63
CA SER A 185 -8.55 5.95 9.45
C SER A 185 -7.60 6.60 8.45
N ALA A 186 -8.05 7.56 7.62
CA ALA A 186 -7.22 8.16 6.59
C ALA A 186 -5.89 8.67 7.14
N PHE A 187 -4.80 8.23 6.57
CA PHE A 187 -3.44 8.59 7.00
C PHE A 187 -3.21 8.32 8.50
N SER A 188 -3.68 7.20 9.03
CA SER A 188 -3.34 6.83 10.40
C SER A 188 -1.82 6.64 10.54
N TRP A 189 -1.31 6.76 11.75
CA TRP A 189 0.15 6.93 11.99
C TRP A 189 1.01 5.73 11.60
N GLU A 190 0.41 4.59 11.26
CA GLU A 190 1.10 3.38 10.79
C GLU A 190 0.92 3.11 9.29
N ASP A 191 -0.07 3.72 8.62
CA ASP A 191 -0.50 3.34 7.27
C ASP A 191 0.59 3.50 6.21
N ASN A 192 1.12 4.73 6.06
CA ASN A 192 2.08 5.02 4.99
C ASN A 192 3.34 4.18 5.09
N TYR A 193 3.86 4.04 6.32
CA TYR A 193 5.06 3.26 6.54
C TYR A 193 4.81 1.75 6.34
N SER A 194 3.66 1.24 6.77
CA SER A 194 3.27 -0.17 6.52
C SER A 194 3.07 -0.45 5.04
N ASN A 195 2.46 0.49 4.30
CA ASN A 195 2.29 0.41 2.85
C ASN A 195 3.65 0.38 2.15
N LEU A 196 4.58 1.28 2.53
CA LEU A 196 5.93 1.32 1.99
C LEU A 196 6.69 0.01 2.24
N LEU A 197 6.66 -0.51 3.47
CA LEU A 197 7.29 -1.80 3.80
C LEU A 197 6.72 -2.93 2.96
N GLY A 198 5.40 -2.94 2.73
CA GLY A 198 4.74 -3.93 1.87
C GLY A 198 5.28 -3.90 0.44
N CYS A 199 5.37 -2.73 -0.16
CA CYS A 199 5.94 -2.56 -1.50
C CYS A 199 7.41 -3.01 -1.57
N ARG A 200 8.22 -2.66 -0.58
CA ARG A 200 9.64 -3.03 -0.48
C ARG A 200 9.83 -4.54 -0.35
N ILE A 201 9.09 -5.17 0.57
CA ILE A 201 9.13 -6.62 0.79
C ILE A 201 8.63 -7.36 -0.44
N GLY A 202 7.55 -6.89 -1.09
CA GLY A 202 7.04 -7.46 -2.33
C GLY A 202 8.07 -7.43 -3.44
N ALA A 203 8.72 -6.28 -3.68
CA ALA A 203 9.76 -6.14 -4.69
C ALA A 203 11.00 -7.01 -4.38
N ALA A 204 11.42 -7.09 -3.11
CA ALA A 204 12.52 -7.94 -2.70
C ALA A 204 12.18 -9.45 -2.85
N ALA A 205 10.95 -9.84 -2.56
CA ALA A 205 10.48 -11.22 -2.71
C ALA A 205 10.45 -11.66 -4.18
N LEU A 206 10.13 -10.74 -5.10
CA LEU A 206 10.15 -11.00 -6.54
C LEU A 206 11.58 -11.15 -7.11
N ARG A 207 12.57 -10.58 -6.43
CA ARG A 207 14.00 -10.71 -6.77
C ARG A 207 14.67 -11.90 -6.12
N ASP A 208 13.98 -12.60 -5.21
CA ASP A 208 14.54 -13.79 -4.54
C ASP A 208 14.63 -14.95 -5.54
N PRO A 209 15.85 -15.46 -5.83
CA PRO A 209 16.01 -16.54 -6.80
C PRO A 209 15.68 -17.92 -6.24
N ASP A 210 15.69 -18.05 -4.91
CA ASP A 210 15.69 -19.37 -4.24
C ASP A 210 14.31 -19.76 -3.71
N ARG A 211 13.42 -18.78 -3.51
CA ARG A 211 12.13 -18.99 -2.86
C ARG A 211 10.96 -18.58 -3.78
N ASP A 212 9.86 -19.29 -3.67
CA ASP A 212 8.61 -18.78 -4.23
C ASP A 212 8.15 -17.51 -3.48
N PHE A 213 7.30 -16.70 -4.13
CA PHE A 213 6.88 -15.40 -3.62
C PHE A 213 6.33 -15.46 -2.20
N GLU A 214 5.45 -16.41 -1.88
CA GLU A 214 4.81 -16.49 -0.57
C GLU A 214 5.83 -16.81 0.54
N LYS A 215 6.77 -17.72 0.27
CA LYS A 215 7.85 -18.03 1.21
C LYS A 215 8.85 -16.90 1.35
N ALA A 216 9.18 -16.23 0.24
CA ALA A 216 10.07 -15.08 0.25
C ALA A 216 9.47 -13.94 1.08
N VAL A 217 8.19 -13.57 0.86
CA VAL A 217 7.49 -12.56 1.67
C VAL A 217 7.47 -12.95 3.14
N THR A 218 7.18 -14.22 3.46
CA THR A 218 7.16 -14.68 4.86
C THR A 218 8.52 -14.48 5.54
N GLY A 219 9.60 -14.91 4.90
CA GLY A 219 10.96 -14.80 5.45
C GLY A 219 11.44 -13.35 5.54
N LEU A 220 11.18 -12.54 4.51
CA LEU A 220 11.56 -11.12 4.48
C LEU A 220 10.77 -10.30 5.52
N LEU A 221 9.48 -10.55 5.67
CA LEU A 221 8.67 -9.93 6.72
C LEU A 221 9.24 -10.22 8.11
N ASP A 222 9.55 -11.48 8.40
CA ASP A 222 10.11 -11.86 9.69
C ASP A 222 11.50 -11.22 9.93
N ALA A 223 12.35 -11.20 8.92
CA ALA A 223 13.65 -10.54 8.97
C ALA A 223 13.54 -9.03 9.20
N GLU A 224 12.63 -8.36 8.48
CA GLU A 224 12.38 -6.92 8.61
C GLU A 224 11.86 -6.57 10.02
N LEU A 225 10.88 -7.29 10.52
CA LEU A 225 10.34 -7.06 11.87
C LEU A 225 11.41 -7.22 12.96
N ARG A 226 12.33 -8.19 12.81
CA ARG A 226 13.47 -8.33 13.73
C ARG A 226 14.45 -7.18 13.61
N ALA A 227 14.78 -6.75 12.39
CA ALA A 227 15.68 -5.62 12.14
C ALA A 227 15.13 -4.31 12.71
N LEU A 228 13.81 -4.13 12.67
CA LEU A 228 13.12 -2.99 13.27
C LEU A 228 12.97 -3.10 14.80
N GLY A 229 13.35 -4.23 15.40
CA GLY A 229 13.23 -4.45 16.85
C GLY A 229 11.80 -4.72 17.29
N VAL A 230 11.14 -5.72 16.67
CA VAL A 230 9.75 -6.09 17.00
C VAL A 230 9.58 -6.45 18.47
N GLN A 231 8.53 -5.93 19.07
CA GLN A 231 8.19 -6.07 20.47
C GLN A 231 7.06 -7.09 20.69
N PRO A 232 6.97 -7.68 21.90
CA PRO A 232 5.83 -8.54 22.26
C PRO A 232 4.50 -7.80 22.13
N LYS A 233 3.41 -8.53 21.88
CA LYS A 233 2.04 -8.01 21.80
C LYS A 233 1.62 -7.15 22.99
N ARG A 234 2.17 -7.43 24.19
CA ARG A 234 1.91 -6.63 25.39
C ARG A 234 2.44 -5.20 25.20
N THR A 235 3.68 -5.06 24.76
CA THR A 235 4.32 -3.77 24.48
C THR A 235 3.60 -3.05 23.35
N ALA A 236 3.21 -3.75 22.27
CA ALA A 236 2.44 -3.17 21.17
C ALA A 236 1.12 -2.54 21.63
N ARG A 237 0.40 -3.21 22.53
CA ARG A 237 -0.81 -2.67 23.15
C ARG A 237 -0.53 -1.50 24.07
N GLN A 238 0.51 -1.61 24.93
CA GLN A 238 0.89 -0.54 25.83
C GLN A 238 1.31 0.72 25.07
N ALA A 239 2.05 0.57 23.98
CA ALA A 239 2.42 1.65 23.09
C ALA A 239 1.19 2.40 22.56
N ALA A 240 0.19 1.68 22.05
CA ALA A 240 -1.06 2.30 21.58
C ALA A 240 -1.80 3.00 22.74
N GLU A 241 -1.92 2.37 23.91
CA GLU A 241 -2.63 2.96 25.05
C GLU A 241 -1.91 4.19 25.62
N SER A 242 -0.57 4.27 25.56
CA SER A 242 0.18 5.41 26.09
C SER A 242 -0.12 6.72 25.35
N VAL A 243 -0.56 6.64 24.10
CA VAL A 243 -0.93 7.80 23.27
C VAL A 243 -2.44 8.02 23.17
N ARG A 244 -3.24 7.27 23.93
CA ARG A 244 -4.69 7.49 24.04
C ARG A 244 -4.98 8.91 24.55
N ASN A 245 -6.03 9.54 24.04
CA ASN A 245 -6.44 10.93 24.24
C ASN A 245 -5.45 11.97 23.68
N TRP A 246 -4.38 11.52 23.06
CA TRP A 246 -3.43 12.37 22.36
C TRP A 246 -3.42 12.08 20.84
N TRP A 247 -3.08 10.82 20.45
CA TRP A 247 -3.08 10.43 19.04
C TRP A 247 -4.46 9.95 18.57
N PHE A 248 -5.27 9.46 19.48
CA PHE A 248 -6.65 9.07 19.21
C PHE A 248 -7.53 9.24 20.46
N THR A 249 -8.83 9.38 20.24
CA THR A 249 -9.83 9.51 21.31
C THR A 249 -11.00 8.56 21.06
N GLY A 250 -11.83 8.38 22.08
CA GLY A 250 -13.04 7.58 22.00
C GLY A 250 -12.81 6.09 22.18
N TRP A 251 -13.89 5.31 21.95
CA TRP A 251 -13.90 3.86 22.11
C TRP A 251 -14.87 3.21 21.12
N LEU A 252 -14.59 1.97 20.69
CA LEU A 252 -15.41 1.21 19.75
C LEU A 252 -15.85 2.06 18.53
N TRP A 253 -17.15 2.29 18.41
CA TRP A 253 -17.77 3.00 17.27
C TRP A 253 -17.48 4.51 17.25
N SER A 254 -16.95 5.07 18.33
CA SER A 254 -16.63 6.49 18.48
C SER A 254 -15.13 6.81 18.40
N CYS A 255 -14.31 5.85 17.96
CA CYS A 255 -12.89 6.08 17.82
C CYS A 255 -12.62 7.17 16.78
N ARG A 256 -11.79 8.15 17.17
CA ARG A 256 -11.34 9.24 16.33
C ARG A 256 -9.82 9.30 16.37
N ILE A 257 -9.17 9.08 15.25
CA ILE A 257 -7.74 9.26 15.09
C ILE A 257 -7.48 10.76 14.90
N VAL A 258 -6.60 11.31 15.72
CA VAL A 258 -6.14 12.69 15.68
C VAL A 258 -4.81 12.78 14.96
N ARG A 259 -3.85 11.93 15.36
CA ARG A 259 -2.53 11.87 14.75
C ARG A 259 -2.63 11.32 13.33
N ARG A 260 -2.06 12.06 12.37
CA ARG A 260 -1.99 11.69 10.96
C ARG A 260 -0.54 11.57 10.53
N HIS A 261 -0.27 10.67 9.63
CA HIS A 261 1.04 10.49 9.04
C HIS A 261 0.96 10.89 7.56
N LEU A 262 1.24 12.17 7.30
CA LEU A 262 1.16 12.76 5.95
C LEU A 262 2.51 12.70 5.20
N ASP A 263 3.53 12.13 5.83
CA ASP A 263 4.81 11.88 5.19
C ASP A 263 4.67 10.70 4.21
N ILE A 264 4.74 11.01 2.93
CA ILE A 264 4.73 10.06 1.80
C ILE A 264 6.01 10.17 0.96
N GLY A 265 7.03 10.88 1.46
CA GLY A 265 8.31 11.09 0.81
C GLY A 265 8.29 12.13 -0.29
N LEU A 266 7.48 13.21 -0.18
CA LEU A 266 7.39 14.26 -1.20
C LEU A 266 8.47 15.31 -1.09
N ASP A 267 8.98 15.58 0.09
CA ASP A 267 9.91 16.68 0.40
C ASP A 267 11.37 16.25 0.22
N ASP A 268 11.76 15.13 0.76
CA ASP A 268 13.14 14.62 0.74
C ASP A 268 13.28 13.22 0.10
N GLY A 269 12.17 12.63 -0.34
CA GLY A 269 12.15 11.28 -0.92
C GLY A 269 12.15 10.17 0.14
N ILE A 270 12.08 10.50 1.43
CA ILE A 270 12.18 9.56 2.54
C ILE A 270 10.85 9.51 3.32
N VAL A 271 10.49 8.35 3.79
CA VAL A 271 9.34 8.16 4.69
C VAL A 271 9.84 7.75 6.06
N THR A 272 9.51 8.55 7.07
CA THR A 272 9.94 8.37 8.47
C THR A 272 8.78 7.79 9.30
N PRO A 273 8.95 6.65 10.00
CA PRO A 273 7.86 6.09 10.80
C PRO A 273 7.55 6.91 12.05
N CYS A 274 6.30 6.88 12.49
CA CYS A 274 5.89 7.47 13.76
C CYS A 274 6.23 6.54 14.93
N LEU A 275 7.20 6.93 15.76
CA LEU A 275 7.52 6.21 16.98
C LEU A 275 6.68 6.71 18.17
N ILE A 276 6.28 5.79 19.02
CA ILE A 276 5.59 6.15 20.28
C ILE A 276 6.60 6.76 21.24
N PRO A 277 6.38 7.99 21.75
CA PRO A 277 7.30 8.64 22.67
C PRO A 277 7.37 7.92 24.03
N ASP A 278 8.56 7.99 24.66
CA ASP A 278 8.80 7.55 26.05
C ASP A 278 8.41 6.09 26.33
N LEU A 279 8.52 5.21 25.32
CA LEU A 279 8.29 3.79 25.50
C LEU A 279 9.57 3.15 26.06
N ALA A 280 9.55 2.74 27.32
CA ALA A 280 10.72 2.25 28.07
C ALA A 280 11.44 1.08 27.36
N ASP A 281 10.68 0.16 26.75
CA ASP A 281 11.25 -0.99 26.02
C ASP A 281 12.00 -0.59 24.74
N CYS A 282 11.88 0.68 24.30
CA CYS A 282 12.44 1.21 23.07
C CYS A 282 13.19 2.55 23.28
N ASP A 283 13.66 2.79 24.53
CA ASP A 283 14.35 4.03 24.85
C ASP A 283 15.59 4.25 23.97
N GLY A 284 15.75 5.47 23.45
CA GLY A 284 16.84 5.85 22.56
C GLY A 284 16.76 5.24 21.14
N ALA A 285 15.67 4.58 20.76
CA ALA A 285 15.52 4.05 19.42
C ALA A 285 15.43 5.17 18.38
N ILE A 286 16.18 5.02 17.29
CA ILE A 286 16.18 5.94 16.15
C ILE A 286 15.24 5.36 15.08
N PRO A 287 14.34 6.18 14.48
CA PRO A 287 13.49 5.75 13.38
C PRO A 287 14.30 5.10 12.25
N GLN A 288 13.80 4.01 11.70
CA GLN A 288 14.34 3.43 10.49
C GLN A 288 13.60 4.03 9.30
N GLU A 289 14.24 4.93 8.63
CA GLU A 289 13.74 5.60 7.46
C GLU A 289 13.95 4.77 6.20
N TYR A 290 13.03 4.90 5.23
CA TYR A 290 13.16 4.26 3.94
C TYR A 290 12.78 5.20 2.79
N PRO A 291 13.49 5.11 1.64
CA PRO A 291 13.12 5.89 0.46
C PRO A 291 11.74 5.47 -0.07
N ALA A 292 10.93 6.47 -0.42
CA ALA A 292 9.72 6.26 -1.17
C ALA A 292 10.06 5.71 -2.58
N PRO A 293 9.23 4.83 -3.15
CA PRO A 293 9.44 4.34 -4.51
C PRO A 293 9.35 5.48 -5.52
N THR A 294 10.29 5.55 -6.45
CA THR A 294 10.35 6.54 -7.54
C THR A 294 10.47 5.85 -8.90
N LEU A 295 10.32 6.62 -9.97
CA LEU A 295 10.55 6.13 -11.33
C LEU A 295 12.03 6.15 -11.75
N SER A 296 12.92 6.68 -10.91
CA SER A 296 14.34 6.88 -11.27
C SER A 296 15.05 5.60 -11.71
N GLY A 297 14.76 4.46 -11.09
CA GLY A 297 15.32 3.17 -11.50
C GLY A 297 14.84 2.72 -12.90
N VAL A 298 13.62 3.06 -13.27
CA VAL A 298 13.03 2.79 -14.58
C VAL A 298 13.64 3.74 -15.63
N GLU A 299 13.75 5.02 -15.29
CA GLU A 299 14.32 6.07 -16.16
C GLU A 299 15.81 5.83 -16.44
N GLN A 300 16.59 5.41 -15.45
CA GLN A 300 18.00 5.04 -15.64
C GLN A 300 18.21 3.89 -16.62
N ARG A 301 17.19 3.05 -16.83
CA ARG A 301 17.18 2.00 -17.84
C ARG A 301 16.66 2.47 -19.20
N GLY A 302 16.43 3.77 -19.36
CA GLY A 302 16.06 4.43 -20.61
C GLY A 302 14.57 4.43 -20.91
N PHE A 303 13.71 3.98 -19.99
CA PHE A 303 12.26 4.10 -20.13
C PHE A 303 11.79 5.47 -19.62
N SER A 304 10.71 6.00 -20.25
CA SER A 304 10.01 7.18 -19.73
C SER A 304 8.57 6.77 -19.39
N ILE A 305 8.11 7.18 -18.22
CA ILE A 305 6.77 6.80 -17.72
C ILE A 305 5.98 8.06 -17.40
N CYS A 306 4.83 8.24 -18.05
CA CYS A 306 3.82 9.20 -17.63
C CYS A 306 2.71 8.43 -16.90
N PHE A 307 2.47 8.78 -15.63
CA PHE A 307 1.49 8.09 -14.80
C PHE A 307 0.38 9.03 -14.36
N GLU A 308 -0.86 8.63 -14.61
CA GLU A 308 -2.06 9.40 -14.33
C GLU A 308 -3.11 8.56 -13.62
N ILE A 309 -3.88 9.19 -12.74
CA ILE A 309 -5.05 8.62 -12.08
C ILE A 309 -6.29 9.34 -12.61
N GLU A 310 -7.25 8.59 -13.13
CA GLU A 310 -8.57 9.08 -13.52
C GLU A 310 -9.58 8.76 -12.40
N PRO A 311 -9.89 9.73 -11.51
CA PRO A 311 -10.79 9.51 -10.40
C PRO A 311 -12.23 9.31 -10.88
N LYS A 312 -12.90 8.29 -10.37
CA LYS A 312 -14.30 7.95 -10.69
C LYS A 312 -15.22 8.09 -9.47
N GLU A 313 -14.67 8.32 -8.29
CA GLU A 313 -15.36 8.42 -7.02
C GLU A 313 -16.22 9.71 -6.96
N TRP A 314 -17.16 9.74 -6.03
CA TRP A 314 -18.00 10.91 -5.80
C TRP A 314 -17.20 12.12 -5.31
N GLU A 315 -16.12 11.86 -4.60
CA GLU A 315 -15.22 12.84 -4.00
C GLU A 315 -14.32 13.55 -5.02
N ARG A 316 -14.22 13.02 -6.25
CA ARG A 316 -13.31 13.52 -7.30
C ARG A 316 -13.39 15.02 -7.55
N LYS A 317 -14.61 15.59 -7.47
CA LYS A 317 -14.80 17.03 -7.70
C LYS A 317 -14.09 17.89 -6.66
N LYS A 318 -14.06 17.44 -5.39
CA LYS A 318 -13.36 18.13 -4.30
C LYS A 318 -11.85 18.09 -4.53
N ILE A 319 -11.31 16.93 -4.89
CA ILE A 319 -9.88 16.74 -5.11
C ILE A 319 -9.42 17.47 -6.38
N LEU A 320 -10.16 17.32 -7.47
CA LEU A 320 -9.83 18.02 -8.73
C LEU A 320 -9.85 19.54 -8.59
N ARG A 321 -10.66 20.10 -7.70
CA ARG A 321 -10.72 21.53 -7.42
C ARG A 321 -9.40 22.05 -6.81
N ILE A 322 -8.70 21.23 -6.03
CA ILE A 322 -7.40 21.59 -5.42
C ILE A 322 -6.29 21.74 -6.49
N VAL A 323 -6.32 20.88 -7.51
CA VAL A 323 -5.27 20.82 -8.54
C VAL A 323 -5.59 21.65 -9.79
N ARG A 324 -6.86 22.03 -9.97
CA ARG A 324 -7.28 22.93 -11.04
C ARG A 324 -6.91 24.35 -10.64
N GLY A 325 -5.91 24.96 -11.28
CA GLY A 325 -5.81 26.40 -11.30
C GLY A 325 -7.04 27.02 -12.01
N ASP A 326 -7.20 28.33 -11.95
CA ASP A 326 -8.38 29.06 -12.44
C ASP A 326 -8.75 28.80 -13.93
N ASN A 327 -7.87 28.18 -14.70
CA ASN A 327 -8.01 27.95 -16.14
C ASN A 327 -7.81 26.49 -16.61
N GLU A 328 -7.59 25.53 -15.74
CA GLU A 328 -7.22 24.17 -16.14
C GLU A 328 -8.39 23.19 -16.00
N ARG A 329 -8.81 22.57 -17.12
CA ARG A 329 -9.85 21.52 -17.16
C ARG A 329 -9.21 20.13 -16.94
N THR A 330 -8.38 20.00 -15.90
CA THR A 330 -7.75 18.73 -15.57
C THR A 330 -8.83 17.75 -15.06
N GLU A 331 -8.95 16.59 -15.69
CA GLU A 331 -9.84 15.49 -15.27
C GLU A 331 -9.06 14.31 -14.66
N ARG A 332 -7.73 14.37 -14.73
CA ARG A 332 -6.80 13.36 -14.22
C ARG A 332 -5.83 13.96 -13.22
N ILE A 333 -5.33 13.12 -12.35
CA ILE A 333 -4.32 13.45 -11.35
C ILE A 333 -3.00 12.85 -11.79
N GLU A 334 -1.99 13.66 -11.99
CA GLU A 334 -0.60 13.26 -12.13
C GLU A 334 0.05 13.27 -10.74
N PRO A 335 0.34 12.14 -10.11
CA PRO A 335 0.82 12.10 -8.73
C PRO A 335 2.08 12.94 -8.52
N ALA A 336 3.06 12.86 -9.40
CA ALA A 336 4.29 13.62 -9.30
C ALA A 336 4.08 15.16 -9.29
N ARG A 337 3.02 15.65 -9.94
CA ARG A 337 2.69 17.06 -10.03
C ARG A 337 1.70 17.53 -8.98
N HIS A 338 0.73 16.68 -8.65
CA HIS A 338 -0.49 17.10 -7.95
C HIS A 338 -0.55 16.67 -6.48
N PHE A 339 0.14 15.58 -6.09
CA PHE A 339 0.04 15.08 -4.72
C PHE A 339 0.55 16.10 -3.70
N GLY A 340 1.58 16.90 -4.03
CA GLY A 340 2.07 17.95 -3.15
C GLY A 340 0.96 18.91 -2.71
N ALA A 341 0.24 19.50 -3.67
CA ALA A 341 -0.85 20.43 -3.39
C ALA A 341 -2.02 19.75 -2.63
N ILE A 342 -2.33 18.50 -2.95
CA ILE A 342 -3.39 17.74 -2.27
C ILE A 342 -3.00 17.46 -0.81
N ILE A 343 -1.78 17.00 -0.55
CA ILE A 343 -1.29 16.72 0.82
C ILE A 343 -1.23 17.99 1.65
N GLU A 344 -0.79 19.12 1.09
CA GLU A 344 -0.80 20.41 1.80
C GLU A 344 -2.22 20.86 2.15
N CYS A 345 -3.18 20.68 1.23
CA CYS A 345 -4.59 20.95 1.53
C CYS A 345 -5.09 20.05 2.67
N ILE A 346 -4.76 18.75 2.65
CA ILE A 346 -5.10 17.80 3.73
C ILE A 346 -4.45 18.24 5.04
N ARG A 347 -3.17 18.62 5.02
CA ARG A 347 -2.44 19.11 6.21
C ARG A 347 -3.14 20.34 6.80
N GLY A 348 -3.47 21.32 5.98
CA GLY A 348 -4.21 22.50 6.42
C GLY A 348 -5.55 22.16 7.07
N GLN A 349 -6.33 21.26 6.47
CA GLN A 349 -7.60 20.78 7.03
C GLN A 349 -7.40 19.99 8.33
N ALA A 350 -6.36 19.18 8.41
CA ALA A 350 -6.03 18.40 9.59
C ALA A 350 -5.61 19.31 10.76
N VAL A 351 -4.74 20.30 10.50
CA VAL A 351 -4.33 21.31 11.49
C VAL A 351 -5.53 22.12 12.00
N ALA A 352 -6.41 22.58 11.09
CA ALA A 352 -7.62 23.30 11.47
C ALA A 352 -8.56 22.48 12.35
N ARG A 353 -8.60 21.15 12.16
CA ARG A 353 -9.52 20.25 12.87
C ARG A 353 -8.95 19.67 14.16
N TYR A 354 -7.66 19.41 14.21
CA TYR A 354 -7.01 18.65 15.28
C TYR A 354 -5.89 19.41 15.99
N GLY A 355 -5.50 20.56 15.49
CA GLY A 355 -4.41 21.38 16.03
C GLY A 355 -3.06 21.19 15.31
N PRO A 356 -2.06 22.03 15.60
CA PRO A 356 -0.83 22.15 14.83
C PRO A 356 0.11 20.93 14.89
N PHE A 357 -0.10 20.02 15.84
CA PHE A 357 0.77 18.84 16.02
C PHE A 357 0.21 17.57 15.37
N VAL A 358 -0.71 17.72 14.42
CA VAL A 358 -1.47 16.61 13.86
C VAL A 358 -0.60 15.61 13.08
N ASP A 359 0.42 16.06 12.38
CA ASP A 359 1.34 15.26 11.54
C ASP A 359 2.81 15.25 12.00
N ASP A 360 3.12 15.88 13.11
CA ASP A 360 4.45 15.83 13.68
C ASP A 360 4.60 14.63 14.64
N CYS A 361 5.05 13.51 14.11
CA CYS A 361 5.23 12.27 14.86
C CYS A 361 6.32 12.35 15.95
N CYS A 362 7.14 13.40 15.97
CA CYS A 362 8.18 13.63 16.97
C CYS A 362 7.77 14.64 18.05
N ALA A 363 6.78 15.51 17.75
CA ALA A 363 6.39 16.57 18.70
C ALA A 363 5.61 16.01 19.88
N LYS A 364 6.02 16.44 21.08
CA LYS A 364 5.19 16.32 22.29
C LYS A 364 4.34 17.57 22.42
N PRO A 365 3.06 17.47 22.82
CA PRO A 365 2.30 18.67 23.17
C PRO A 365 2.98 19.39 24.34
N ALA A 366 3.03 20.71 24.25
CA ALA A 366 3.64 21.55 25.31
C ALA A 366 2.96 21.41 26.68
N THR A 367 1.75 20.84 26.72
CA THR A 367 0.99 20.50 27.92
C THR A 367 0.40 19.11 27.79
N ASP A 368 0.50 18.28 28.83
CA ASP A 368 -0.15 16.97 28.89
C ASP A 368 -1.67 17.16 28.72
N PRO A 369 -2.28 16.70 27.62
CA PRO A 369 -3.73 16.85 27.42
C PRO A 369 -4.54 16.10 28.49
N ARG A 370 -3.89 15.26 29.31
CA ARG A 370 -4.51 14.60 30.48
C ARG A 370 -4.74 15.58 31.63
N SER A 371 -4.07 16.75 31.64
CA SER A 371 -4.25 17.79 32.66
C SER A 371 -5.45 18.69 32.38
N ASP A 372 -5.94 18.76 31.15
CA ASP A 372 -7.10 19.58 30.79
C ASP A 372 -8.33 18.69 30.49
N ARG A 373 -8.96 18.19 31.54
CA ARG A 373 -10.24 17.46 31.46
C ARG A 373 -11.44 18.37 31.10
N SER A 374 -11.23 19.69 30.91
CA SER A 374 -12.29 20.67 30.73
C SER A 374 -12.61 21.03 29.27
N ARG A 375 -11.79 20.66 28.31
CA ARG A 375 -12.11 20.87 26.88
C ARG A 375 -12.93 19.71 26.29
N SER A 376 -14.20 19.65 26.70
CA SER A 376 -15.22 19.07 25.84
C SER A 376 -15.33 19.96 24.61
N VAL A 377 -15.06 19.41 23.41
CA VAL A 377 -15.39 20.08 22.15
C VAL A 377 -16.89 20.38 22.21
N ASN A 378 -17.23 21.66 22.29
CA ASN A 378 -18.61 22.09 22.42
C ASN A 378 -19.36 21.80 21.12
N PHE A 379 -20.62 21.40 21.21
CA PHE A 379 -21.48 21.14 20.06
C PHE A 379 -21.60 22.37 19.14
N GLU A 380 -21.38 23.58 19.67
CA GLU A 380 -21.36 24.84 18.93
C GLU A 380 -20.18 24.97 17.96
N ASP A 381 -19.00 24.41 18.29
CA ASP A 381 -17.84 24.39 17.38
C ASP A 381 -18.10 23.48 16.17
N ILE A 382 -18.82 22.38 16.38
CA ILE A 382 -19.22 21.45 15.32
C ILE A 382 -20.31 22.09 14.43
N ALA A 383 -21.24 22.82 15.02
CA ALA A 383 -22.31 23.51 14.30
C ALA A 383 -21.78 24.66 13.44
N THR A 384 -20.78 25.40 13.92
CA THR A 384 -20.12 26.50 13.18
C THR A 384 -19.33 25.98 11.98
N LEU A 385 -18.60 24.88 12.15
CA LEU A 385 -17.88 24.20 11.05
C LEU A 385 -18.86 23.58 10.03
N ALA A 386 -19.98 23.00 10.48
CA ALA A 386 -21.00 22.45 9.60
C ALA A 386 -21.73 23.57 8.82
N ALA A 387 -21.96 24.73 9.43
CA ALA A 387 -22.58 25.89 8.77
C ALA A 387 -21.63 26.49 7.71
N GLN A 388 -20.33 26.60 7.97
CA GLN A 388 -19.36 27.01 6.96
C GLN A 388 -19.29 26.03 5.78
N TRP A 389 -19.39 24.74 6.04
CA TRP A 389 -19.41 23.69 5.02
C TRP A 389 -20.65 23.73 4.12
N LEU A 390 -21.83 24.08 4.71
CA LEU A 390 -23.09 24.22 3.98
C LEU A 390 -23.15 25.53 3.18
N MET A 391 -22.46 26.58 3.59
CA MET A 391 -22.38 27.83 2.83
C MET A 391 -21.45 27.74 1.62
N GLU A 392 -20.40 26.91 1.68
CA GLU A 392 -19.49 26.66 0.54
C GLU A 392 -20.11 25.74 -0.53
N ASP A 393 -21.10 24.93 -0.19
CA ASP A 393 -21.83 24.07 -1.16
C ASP A 393 -22.97 24.80 -1.90
N SER A 394 -23.24 26.07 -1.56
CA SER A 394 -24.33 26.87 -2.14
C SER A 394 -23.87 28.04 -3.03
N SER A 395 -22.57 28.12 -3.37
CA SER A 395 -22.01 29.14 -4.27
C SER A 395 -21.38 28.56 -5.54
#